data_2195167aa425c897ba6cc633bd0d1b18
#
_entry.id   2195167aa425c897ba6cc633bd0d1b18
#
_cell.length_a   1.000
_cell.length_b   1.000
_cell.length_c   1.000
_cell.angle_alpha   90.00
_cell.angle_beta   90.00
_cell.angle_gamma   90.00
#
_symmetry.space_group_name_H-M   'P 1'
#
loop_
_entity.id
_entity.type
_entity.pdbx_description
1 polymer ?
#
loop_
_entity_poly.entity_id
_entity_poly.type
_entity_poly.pdbx_seq_one_letter_code
_entity_poly.pdbx_strand_id
1 'polypeptide(L)'
;GLVGSEMCIRDRVMGELMGLRQQWQREYNNAQFTVPQPTLNFGCIHGGDNPNRICGQCALEFDLRPLPGMDPNVLRAAIRGKLAPLAERHQVQIDYAPLFPEVPPFEQSADAELVRLAERLTGHAAEAVAFGTEAPYLQRLGCETLVLGPGDIACAHQPGEYLELSRLEPTVRVLRELIQHYCLSPASGR
;
A
#
# COMPACT_ATOMS: atom_id res chain seq x y z
N GLY A 1 5.00 -40.79 -9.08
CA GLY A 1 4.47 -39.44 -8.94
C GLY A 1 5.56 -38.43 -9.26
N LEU A 2 5.26 -37.49 -10.15
CA LEU A 2 6.16 -36.41 -10.54
C LEU A 2 6.35 -35.44 -9.33
N VAL A 3 7.22 -35.81 -8.42
CA VAL A 3 7.66 -34.95 -7.32
C VAL A 3 8.76 -34.05 -7.90
N GLY A 4 8.45 -32.80 -8.14
CA GLY A 4 9.44 -31.82 -8.59
C GLY A 4 9.10 -31.01 -9.83
N SER A 5 7.82 -30.97 -10.25
CA SER A 5 7.44 -29.99 -11.28
C SER A 5 7.41 -28.59 -10.68
N GLU A 6 7.87 -27.59 -11.43
CA GLU A 6 7.81 -26.16 -11.06
C GLU A 6 6.40 -25.74 -10.63
N MET A 7 5.35 -26.35 -11.18
CA MET A 7 3.97 -26.12 -10.79
C MET A 7 3.65 -26.59 -9.36
N CYS A 8 4.21 -27.73 -8.92
CA CYS A 8 4.05 -28.19 -7.54
C CYS A 8 4.78 -27.27 -6.55
N ILE A 9 5.91 -26.70 -6.95
CA ILE A 9 6.68 -25.75 -6.14
C ILE A 9 5.92 -24.44 -6.05
N ARG A 10 5.38 -23.93 -7.15
CA ARG A 10 4.48 -22.76 -7.16
C ARG A 10 3.34 -22.91 -6.15
N ASP A 11 2.67 -24.05 -6.13
CA ASP A 11 1.54 -24.29 -5.21
C ASP A 11 2.01 -24.24 -3.74
N ARG A 12 3.22 -24.73 -3.45
CA ARG A 12 3.83 -24.63 -2.13
C ARG A 12 4.20 -23.19 -1.78
N VAL A 13 4.76 -22.43 -2.73
CA VAL A 13 5.04 -21.00 -2.57
C VAL A 13 3.75 -20.25 -2.26
N MET A 14 2.70 -20.48 -3.02
CA MET A 14 1.38 -19.89 -2.77
C MET A 14 0.86 -20.25 -1.37
N GLY A 15 1.01 -21.50 -0.95
CA GLY A 15 0.61 -21.97 0.39
C GLY A 15 1.35 -21.22 1.51
N GLU A 16 2.66 -21.04 1.40
CA GLU A 16 3.46 -20.27 2.37
C GLU A 16 3.06 -18.78 2.40
N LEU A 17 2.86 -18.18 1.24
CA LEU A 17 2.40 -16.78 1.14
C LEU A 17 0.98 -16.59 1.71
N MET A 18 0.07 -17.53 1.49
CA MET A 18 -1.25 -17.53 2.11
C MET A 18 -1.17 -17.70 3.63
N GLY A 19 -0.23 -18.50 4.12
CA GLY A 19 0.05 -18.64 5.55
C GLY A 19 0.50 -17.31 6.17
N LEU A 20 1.44 -16.60 5.52
CA LEU A 20 1.88 -15.27 5.94
C LEU A 20 0.72 -14.26 5.92
N ARG A 21 -0.10 -14.26 4.85
CA ARG A 21 -1.28 -13.39 4.79
C ARG A 21 -2.20 -13.62 5.98
N GLN A 22 -2.53 -14.86 6.29
CA GLN A 22 -3.39 -15.19 7.42
C GLN A 22 -2.78 -14.80 8.77
N GLN A 23 -1.46 -14.95 8.91
CA GLN A 23 -0.74 -14.51 10.09
C GLN A 23 -0.85 -13.00 10.25
N TRP A 24 -0.49 -12.22 9.23
CA TRP A 24 -0.57 -10.75 9.26
C TRP A 24 -2.00 -10.24 9.47
N GLN A 25 -3.01 -10.89 8.91
CA GLN A 25 -4.40 -10.54 9.14
C GLN A 25 -4.88 -10.78 10.58
N ARG A 26 -4.24 -11.68 11.32
CA ARG A 26 -4.50 -11.85 12.77
C ARG A 26 -3.74 -10.86 13.63
N GLU A 27 -2.54 -10.47 13.20
CA GLU A 27 -1.64 -9.60 13.97
C GLU A 27 -1.95 -8.11 13.79
N TYR A 28 -2.45 -7.74 12.61
CA TYR A 28 -2.67 -6.34 12.24
C TYR A 28 -4.13 -6.09 11.87
N ASN A 29 -4.70 -5.06 12.49
CA ASN A 29 -6.05 -4.59 12.19
C ASN A 29 -6.12 -3.07 12.40
N ASN A 30 -6.69 -2.35 11.43
CA ASN A 30 -6.96 -0.92 11.56
C ASN A 30 -8.38 -0.63 11.06
N ALA A 31 -9.29 -0.40 12.00
CA ALA A 31 -10.71 -0.17 11.73
C ALA A 31 -11.02 1.14 11.00
N GLN A 32 -10.04 2.03 10.83
CA GLN A 32 -10.21 3.26 10.06
C GLN A 32 -10.28 3.00 8.55
N PHE A 33 -9.74 1.86 8.08
CA PHE A 33 -9.77 1.49 6.67
C PHE A 33 -11.00 0.64 6.35
N THR A 34 -11.57 0.84 5.16
CA THR A 34 -12.65 0.02 4.61
C THR A 34 -12.25 -1.47 4.57
N VAL A 35 -10.98 -1.76 4.26
CA VAL A 35 -10.38 -3.09 4.39
C VAL A 35 -9.43 -3.03 5.59
N PRO A 36 -9.87 -3.48 6.78
CA PRO A 36 -9.15 -3.23 8.03
C PRO A 36 -7.93 -4.13 8.24
N GLN A 37 -7.62 -5.01 7.32
CA GLN A 37 -6.53 -5.98 7.41
C GLN A 37 -5.59 -5.86 6.21
N PRO A 38 -4.29 -6.23 6.36
CA PRO A 38 -3.38 -6.28 5.22
C PRO A 38 -3.86 -7.31 4.19
N THR A 39 -3.67 -6.99 2.92
CA THR A 39 -4.07 -7.88 1.82
C THR A 39 -2.86 -8.39 1.06
N LEU A 40 -2.92 -9.65 0.62
CA LEU A 40 -2.02 -10.24 -0.34
C LEU A 40 -2.87 -10.92 -1.41
N ASN A 41 -2.77 -10.44 -2.63
CA ASN A 41 -3.53 -10.93 -3.78
C ASN A 41 -2.59 -11.51 -4.84
N PHE A 42 -2.86 -12.71 -5.30
CA PHE A 42 -2.17 -13.30 -6.45
C PHE A 42 -2.78 -12.76 -7.73
N GLY A 43 -2.04 -11.87 -8.41
CA GLY A 43 -2.53 -11.18 -9.59
C GLY A 43 -2.36 -11.97 -10.88
N CYS A 44 -1.14 -12.50 -11.11
CA CYS A 44 -0.83 -13.22 -12.33
C CYS A 44 -0.02 -14.48 -12.04
N ILE A 45 -0.27 -15.52 -12.84
CA ILE A 45 0.49 -16.77 -12.83
C ILE A 45 0.79 -17.14 -14.28
N HIS A 46 2.08 -17.26 -14.59
CA HIS A 46 2.55 -17.65 -15.92
C HIS A 46 3.51 -18.82 -15.81
N GLY A 47 3.30 -19.86 -16.61
CA GLY A 47 4.20 -21.00 -16.61
C GLY A 47 3.71 -22.12 -17.51
N GLY A 48 4.67 -22.91 -18.01
CA GLY A 48 4.43 -23.98 -18.97
C GLY A 48 4.29 -23.48 -20.40
N ASP A 49 4.62 -24.35 -21.33
CA ASP A 49 4.57 -24.10 -22.76
C ASP A 49 3.74 -25.15 -23.50
N ASN A 50 3.52 -26.32 -22.88
CA ASN A 50 2.80 -27.45 -23.49
C ASN A 50 2.19 -28.35 -22.39
N PRO A 51 0.94 -28.77 -22.51
CA PRO A 51 0.24 -29.58 -21.50
C PRO A 51 0.85 -30.98 -21.28
N ASN A 52 1.66 -31.50 -22.19
CA ASN A 52 2.33 -32.77 -22.04
C ASN A 52 3.78 -32.70 -21.58
N ARG A 53 4.25 -31.55 -21.19
CA ARG A 53 5.59 -31.34 -20.63
C ARG A 53 5.53 -30.90 -19.16
N ILE A 54 6.58 -31.25 -18.44
CA ILE A 54 6.83 -30.67 -17.11
C ILE A 54 7.25 -29.22 -17.31
N CYS A 55 6.57 -28.29 -16.65
CA CYS A 55 6.89 -26.89 -16.67
C CYS A 55 8.28 -26.67 -16.05
N GLY A 56 9.20 -26.07 -16.78
CA GLY A 56 10.57 -25.78 -16.32
C GLY A 56 10.73 -24.38 -15.74
N GLN A 57 9.70 -23.52 -15.83
CA GLN A 57 9.73 -22.17 -15.27
C GLN A 57 8.31 -21.69 -14.98
N CYS A 58 8.13 -21.04 -13.82
CA CYS A 58 6.85 -20.44 -13.44
C CYS A 58 7.08 -19.09 -12.77
N ALA A 59 6.34 -18.07 -13.20
CA ALA A 59 6.30 -16.75 -12.57
C ALA A 59 4.97 -16.58 -11.82
N LEU A 60 5.06 -16.03 -10.61
CA LEU A 60 3.93 -15.68 -9.77
C LEU A 60 4.06 -14.21 -9.38
N GLU A 61 3.08 -13.41 -9.78
CA GLU A 61 3.01 -11.99 -9.40
C GLU A 61 1.91 -11.80 -8.35
N PHE A 62 2.22 -11.03 -7.32
CA PHE A 62 1.27 -10.73 -6.26
C PHE A 62 1.37 -9.30 -5.80
N ASP A 63 0.25 -8.75 -5.34
CA ASP A 63 0.13 -7.44 -4.72
C ASP A 63 0.00 -7.60 -3.21
N LEU A 64 0.89 -6.95 -2.46
CA LEU A 64 0.87 -6.91 -0.99
C LEU A 64 0.59 -5.47 -0.55
N ARG A 65 -0.52 -5.28 0.13
CA ARG A 65 -0.89 -3.98 0.71
C ARG A 65 -0.81 -4.04 2.23
N PRO A 66 0.27 -3.51 2.81
CA PRO A 66 0.43 -3.43 4.25
C PRO A 66 -0.45 -2.32 4.83
N LEU A 67 -0.76 -2.43 6.12
CA LEU A 67 -1.35 -1.35 6.91
C LEU A 67 -0.26 -0.44 7.50
N PRO A 68 -0.59 0.80 7.91
CA PRO A 68 0.27 1.63 8.73
C PRO A 68 0.82 0.86 9.94
N GLY A 69 2.09 1.09 10.27
CA GLY A 69 2.81 0.36 11.31
C GLY A 69 3.47 -0.95 10.87
N MET A 70 3.17 -1.45 9.66
CA MET A 70 3.88 -2.60 9.09
C MET A 70 5.12 -2.13 8.32
N ASP A 71 6.30 -2.63 8.69
CA ASP A 71 7.54 -2.33 7.96
C ASP A 71 7.67 -3.23 6.71
N PRO A 72 7.69 -2.65 5.50
CA PRO A 72 7.84 -3.42 4.26
C PRO A 72 9.12 -4.26 4.20
N ASN A 73 10.20 -3.85 4.87
CA ASN A 73 11.44 -4.63 4.93
C ASN A 73 11.27 -5.91 5.77
N VAL A 74 10.54 -5.80 6.89
CA VAL A 74 10.19 -6.96 7.73
C VAL A 74 9.31 -7.94 6.96
N LEU A 75 8.31 -7.42 6.23
CA LEU A 75 7.44 -8.25 5.40
C LEU A 75 8.22 -8.97 4.29
N ARG A 76 9.13 -8.27 3.61
CA ARG A 76 10.01 -8.89 2.61
C ARG A 76 10.94 -9.95 3.20
N ALA A 77 11.50 -9.68 4.37
CA ALA A 77 12.34 -10.65 5.06
C ALA A 77 11.55 -11.91 5.44
N ALA A 78 10.31 -11.76 5.91
CA ALA A 78 9.42 -12.88 6.21
C ALA A 78 9.10 -13.72 4.95
N ILE A 79 8.83 -13.08 3.82
CA ILE A 79 8.61 -13.76 2.54
C ILE A 79 9.88 -14.55 2.16
N ARG A 80 11.05 -13.92 2.14
CA ARG A 80 12.33 -14.61 1.83
C ARG A 80 12.58 -15.79 2.76
N GLY A 81 12.29 -15.61 4.06
CA GLY A 81 12.44 -16.67 5.06
C GLY A 81 11.55 -17.89 4.79
N LYS A 82 10.41 -17.70 4.13
CA LYS A 82 9.53 -18.80 3.69
C LYS A 82 9.98 -19.44 2.38
N LEU A 83 10.52 -18.66 1.47
CA LEU A 83 10.94 -19.13 0.15
C LEU A 83 12.27 -19.90 0.17
N ALA A 84 13.24 -19.46 0.97
CA ALA A 84 14.56 -20.09 1.01
C ALA A 84 14.53 -21.60 1.37
N PRO A 85 13.80 -22.07 2.41
CA PRO A 85 13.72 -23.49 2.71
C PRO A 85 13.04 -24.31 1.61
N LEU A 86 12.12 -23.70 0.85
CA LEU A 86 11.50 -24.36 -0.29
C LEU A 86 12.51 -24.56 -1.43
N ALA A 87 13.29 -23.52 -1.73
CA ALA A 87 14.33 -23.57 -2.76
C ALA A 87 15.35 -24.69 -2.45
N GLU A 88 15.84 -24.75 -1.21
CA GLU A 88 16.78 -25.77 -0.76
C GLU A 88 16.18 -27.19 -0.83
N ARG A 89 15.00 -27.39 -0.24
CA ARG A 89 14.35 -28.70 -0.19
C ARG A 89 14.08 -29.30 -1.56
N HIS A 90 13.72 -28.44 -2.53
CA HIS A 90 13.34 -28.87 -3.87
C HIS A 90 14.45 -28.70 -4.90
N GLN A 91 15.62 -28.21 -4.50
CA GLN A 91 16.77 -27.95 -5.37
C GLN A 91 16.41 -27.11 -6.60
N VAL A 92 15.64 -26.03 -6.36
CA VAL A 92 15.22 -25.08 -7.40
C VAL A 92 15.69 -23.68 -7.04
N GLN A 93 15.82 -22.85 -8.05
CA GLN A 93 16.04 -21.42 -7.87
C GLN A 93 14.68 -20.71 -7.72
N ILE A 94 14.54 -19.89 -6.67
CA ILE A 94 13.40 -19.00 -6.47
C ILE A 94 13.92 -17.58 -6.38
N ASP A 95 13.64 -16.80 -7.42
CA ASP A 95 13.97 -15.37 -7.44
C ASP A 95 12.77 -14.57 -6.93
N TYR A 96 13.01 -13.69 -5.98
CA TYR A 96 12.01 -12.80 -5.43
C TYR A 96 12.49 -11.34 -5.51
N ALA A 97 11.79 -10.54 -6.30
CA ALA A 97 12.08 -9.14 -6.51
C ALA A 97 10.80 -8.30 -6.61
N PRO A 98 10.83 -7.03 -6.20
CA PRO A 98 9.73 -6.11 -6.46
C PRO A 98 9.63 -5.79 -7.96
N LEU A 99 8.41 -5.71 -8.48
CA LEU A 99 8.13 -5.29 -9.86
C LEU A 99 8.21 -3.75 -10.01
N PHE A 100 7.86 -3.04 -8.94
CA PHE A 100 7.83 -1.57 -8.89
C PHE A 100 8.42 -1.08 -7.56
N PRO A 101 8.87 0.19 -7.50
CA PRO A 101 9.17 0.83 -6.22
C PRO A 101 7.95 0.75 -5.29
N GLU A 102 8.19 0.38 -4.05
CA GLU A 102 7.10 0.30 -3.07
C GLU A 102 6.61 1.69 -2.68
N VAL A 103 5.31 1.79 -2.45
CA VAL A 103 4.71 2.92 -1.73
C VAL A 103 4.44 2.45 -0.30
N PRO A 104 5.11 3.02 0.70
CA PRO A 104 4.88 2.64 2.09
C PRO A 104 3.45 2.99 2.53
N PRO A 105 2.88 2.27 3.50
CA PRO A 105 1.63 2.69 4.11
C PRO A 105 1.82 4.01 4.85
N PHE A 106 0.76 4.80 4.92
CA PHE A 106 0.76 6.13 5.51
C PHE A 106 -0.40 6.30 6.48
N GLU A 107 -0.12 6.90 7.61
CA GLU A 107 -1.13 7.34 8.59
C GLU A 107 -0.64 8.61 9.27
N GLN A 108 -1.48 9.63 9.31
CA GLN A 108 -1.28 10.82 10.11
C GLN A 108 -2.22 10.74 11.31
N SER A 109 -1.70 11.06 12.50
CA SER A 109 -2.53 11.10 13.71
C SER A 109 -3.70 12.08 13.53
N ALA A 110 -4.90 11.67 13.90
CA ALA A 110 -6.07 12.56 13.94
C ALA A 110 -5.87 13.74 14.89
N ASP A 111 -4.97 13.60 15.87
CA ASP A 111 -4.64 14.66 16.81
C ASP A 111 -3.60 15.65 16.29
N ALA A 112 -3.01 15.42 15.11
CA ALA A 112 -2.04 16.34 14.51
C ALA A 112 -2.66 17.72 14.27
N GLU A 113 -1.87 18.77 14.47
CA GLU A 113 -2.34 20.14 14.31
C GLU A 113 -2.87 20.40 12.89
N LEU A 114 -2.16 19.90 11.89
CA LEU A 114 -2.54 20.01 10.48
C LEU A 114 -3.91 19.37 10.20
N VAL A 115 -4.18 18.17 10.76
CA VAL A 115 -5.45 17.47 10.56
C VAL A 115 -6.59 18.27 11.19
N ARG A 116 -6.44 18.66 12.47
CA ARG A 116 -7.46 19.45 13.18
C ARG A 116 -7.74 20.80 12.50
N LEU A 117 -6.70 21.45 11.98
CA LEU A 117 -6.87 22.70 11.24
C LEU A 117 -7.63 22.48 9.94
N ALA A 118 -7.25 21.45 9.16
CA ALA A 118 -7.93 21.13 7.92
C ALA A 118 -9.40 20.77 8.13
N GLU A 119 -9.73 20.00 9.15
CA GLU A 119 -11.12 19.67 9.53
C GLU A 119 -11.94 20.94 9.85
N ARG A 120 -11.37 21.87 10.62
CA ARG A 120 -12.05 23.16 10.92
C ARG A 120 -12.28 24.00 9.69
N LEU A 121 -11.30 24.03 8.77
CA LEU A 121 -11.38 24.87 7.56
C LEU A 121 -12.31 24.30 6.49
N THR A 122 -12.35 22.97 6.37
CA THR A 122 -13.18 22.26 5.38
C THR A 122 -14.59 22.00 5.89
N GLY A 123 -14.76 21.87 7.21
CA GLY A 123 -16.01 21.41 7.83
C GLY A 123 -16.24 19.89 7.69
N HIS A 124 -15.23 19.14 7.28
CA HIS A 124 -15.28 17.69 7.09
C HIS A 124 -14.28 16.99 8.01
N ALA A 125 -14.65 15.82 8.51
CA ALA A 125 -13.72 14.95 9.24
C ALA A 125 -12.70 14.34 8.28
N ALA A 126 -11.49 14.08 8.80
CA ALA A 126 -10.48 13.33 8.07
C ALA A 126 -10.89 11.86 7.95
N GLU A 127 -10.61 11.26 6.81
CA GLU A 127 -10.94 9.89 6.49
C GLU A 127 -9.71 9.13 6.00
N ALA A 128 -9.70 7.80 6.18
CA ALA A 128 -8.71 6.94 5.58
C ALA A 128 -9.16 6.50 4.18
N VAL A 129 -8.22 6.48 3.24
CA VAL A 129 -8.46 6.11 1.84
C VAL A 129 -7.55 4.96 1.41
N ALA A 130 -7.98 4.19 0.40
CA ALA A 130 -7.27 2.99 -0.04
C ALA A 130 -6.29 3.22 -1.22
N PHE A 131 -6.09 4.46 -1.65
CA PHE A 131 -5.17 4.78 -2.74
C PHE A 131 -3.79 5.23 -2.23
N GLY A 132 -2.75 5.01 -3.03
CA GLY A 132 -1.38 5.43 -2.74
C GLY A 132 -1.13 6.89 -3.13
N THR A 133 -0.26 7.56 -2.36
CA THR A 133 0.19 8.93 -2.61
C THR A 133 1.67 9.07 -2.23
N GLU A 134 2.26 10.23 -2.47
CA GLU A 134 3.61 10.60 -2.03
C GLU A 134 3.67 10.96 -0.52
N ALA A 135 2.55 11.04 0.18
CA ALA A 135 2.46 11.43 1.59
C ALA A 135 3.45 10.72 2.53
N PRO A 136 3.66 9.38 2.43
CA PRO A 136 4.60 8.69 3.30
C PRO A 136 6.05 9.18 3.16
N TYR A 137 6.45 9.67 2.00
CA TYR A 137 7.81 10.21 1.80
C TYR A 137 7.98 11.55 2.49
N LEU A 138 6.96 12.41 2.49
CA LEU A 138 6.98 13.69 3.21
C LEU A 138 6.97 13.46 4.73
N GLN A 139 6.21 12.49 5.21
CA GLN A 139 6.19 12.12 6.62
C GLN A 139 7.57 11.64 7.11
N ARG A 140 8.30 10.88 6.29
CA ARG A 140 9.68 10.45 6.60
C ARG A 140 10.66 11.62 6.75
N LEU A 141 10.36 12.78 6.17
CA LEU A 141 11.13 14.02 6.37
C LEU A 141 10.74 14.77 7.65
N GLY A 142 9.83 14.19 8.46
CA GLY A 142 9.36 14.79 9.70
C GLY A 142 8.22 15.79 9.53
N CYS A 143 7.57 15.83 8.35
CA CYS A 143 6.44 16.71 8.09
C CYS A 143 5.13 16.05 8.50
N GLU A 144 4.28 16.78 9.26
CA GLU A 144 2.87 16.42 9.31
C GLU A 144 2.29 16.51 7.90
N THR A 145 1.57 15.49 7.49
CA THR A 145 1.14 15.36 6.10
C THR A 145 -0.31 14.89 6.03
N LEU A 146 -1.09 15.49 5.15
CA LEU A 146 -2.42 15.00 4.78
C LEU A 146 -2.64 15.15 3.27
N VAL A 147 -3.60 14.43 2.74
CA VAL A 147 -4.03 14.55 1.34
C VAL A 147 -5.29 15.39 1.30
N LEU A 148 -5.25 16.49 0.55
CA LEU A 148 -6.36 17.43 0.43
C LEU A 148 -6.45 17.94 -1.01
N GLY A 149 -7.65 17.93 -1.57
CA GLY A 149 -7.87 18.46 -2.90
C GLY A 149 -9.37 18.63 -3.21
N PRO A 150 -9.71 19.38 -4.26
CA PRO A 150 -11.10 19.63 -4.67
C PRO A 150 -11.73 18.47 -5.43
N GLY A 151 -10.94 17.48 -5.86
CA GLY A 151 -11.39 16.36 -6.68
C GLY A 151 -12.22 15.34 -5.91
N ASP A 152 -12.88 14.46 -6.67
CA ASP A 152 -13.50 13.26 -6.14
C ASP A 152 -12.76 12.04 -6.66
N ILE A 153 -12.27 11.21 -5.74
CA ILE A 153 -11.51 10.01 -6.12
C ILE A 153 -12.31 9.05 -6.99
N ALA A 154 -13.64 9.07 -6.90
CA ALA A 154 -14.50 8.25 -7.75
C ALA A 154 -14.43 8.66 -9.24
N CYS A 155 -14.02 9.90 -9.54
CA CYS A 155 -13.85 10.41 -10.90
C CYS A 155 -12.43 10.25 -11.42
N ALA A 156 -11.44 9.96 -10.54
CA ALA A 156 -10.04 9.90 -10.89
C ALA A 156 -9.72 8.70 -11.79
N HIS A 157 -8.76 8.89 -12.71
CA HIS A 157 -8.26 7.85 -13.63
C HIS A 157 -9.33 7.21 -14.54
N GLN A 158 -10.43 7.93 -14.80
CA GLN A 158 -11.49 7.48 -15.69
C GLN A 158 -11.59 8.33 -16.96
N PRO A 159 -12.06 7.75 -18.08
CA PRO A 159 -12.44 8.56 -19.24
C PRO A 159 -13.50 9.58 -18.84
N GLY A 160 -13.22 10.86 -19.08
CA GLY A 160 -14.12 11.93 -18.68
C GLY A 160 -13.92 12.43 -17.25
N GLU A 161 -12.77 12.18 -16.63
CA GLU A 161 -12.38 12.79 -15.35
C GLU A 161 -12.62 14.31 -15.38
N TYR A 162 -13.26 14.82 -14.34
CA TYR A 162 -13.64 16.24 -14.26
C TYR A 162 -13.46 16.78 -12.85
N LEU A 163 -13.40 18.09 -12.78
CA LEU A 163 -13.42 18.86 -11.54
C LEU A 163 -14.57 19.86 -11.56
N GLU A 164 -15.41 19.83 -10.55
CA GLU A 164 -16.47 20.81 -10.39
C GLU A 164 -15.88 22.20 -10.09
N LEU A 165 -16.20 23.20 -10.93
CA LEU A 165 -15.70 24.57 -10.74
C LEU A 165 -16.13 25.19 -9.42
N SER A 166 -17.27 24.80 -8.87
CA SER A 166 -17.78 25.23 -7.57
C SER A 166 -16.86 24.86 -6.40
N ARG A 167 -16.01 23.84 -6.57
CA ARG A 167 -15.06 23.38 -5.54
C ARG A 167 -13.72 24.15 -5.55
N LEU A 168 -13.41 24.90 -6.61
CA LEU A 168 -12.13 25.60 -6.75
C LEU A 168 -11.96 26.70 -5.71
N GLU A 169 -12.91 27.63 -5.62
CA GLU A 169 -12.79 28.77 -4.71
C GLU A 169 -12.74 28.35 -3.22
N PRO A 170 -13.60 27.43 -2.73
CA PRO A 170 -13.48 26.90 -1.37
C PRO A 170 -12.11 26.30 -1.09
N THR A 171 -11.57 25.52 -2.03
CA THR A 171 -10.23 24.89 -1.87
C THR A 171 -9.13 25.93 -1.81
N VAL A 172 -9.15 26.94 -2.68
CA VAL A 172 -8.17 28.05 -2.64
C VAL A 172 -8.22 28.79 -1.30
N ARG A 173 -9.41 28.98 -0.74
CA ARG A 173 -9.58 29.61 0.58
C ARG A 173 -8.92 28.76 1.67
N VAL A 174 -9.21 27.45 1.71
CA VAL A 174 -8.60 26.53 2.67
C VAL A 174 -7.07 26.56 2.55
N LEU A 175 -6.53 26.48 1.34
CA LEU A 175 -5.07 26.50 1.13
C LEU A 175 -4.44 27.83 1.57
N ARG A 176 -5.10 28.97 1.34
CA ARG A 176 -4.62 30.26 1.83
C ARG A 176 -4.53 30.30 3.35
N GLU A 177 -5.55 29.82 4.04
CA GLU A 177 -5.57 29.78 5.51
C GLU A 177 -4.47 28.86 6.05
N LEU A 178 -4.24 27.70 5.43
CA LEU A 178 -3.14 26.81 5.79
C LEU A 178 -1.77 27.47 5.59
N ILE A 179 -1.54 28.14 4.45
CA ILE A 179 -0.31 28.87 4.16
C ILE A 179 -0.13 30.01 5.17
N GLN A 180 -1.18 30.76 5.46
CA GLN A 180 -1.12 31.84 6.43
C GLN A 180 -0.75 31.31 7.82
N HIS A 181 -1.34 30.21 8.24
CA HIS A 181 -1.08 29.60 9.55
C HIS A 181 0.36 29.11 9.68
N TYR A 182 0.86 28.35 8.70
CA TYR A 182 2.16 27.70 8.82
C TYR A 182 3.35 28.50 8.30
N CYS A 183 3.11 29.42 7.34
CA CYS A 183 4.19 30.09 6.65
C CYS A 183 4.31 31.57 6.97
N LEU A 184 3.21 32.22 7.37
CA LEU A 184 3.17 33.68 7.55
C LEU A 184 2.89 34.10 8.99
N SER A 185 2.31 33.25 9.82
CA SER A 185 2.16 33.56 11.25
C SER A 185 3.52 33.53 11.94
N PRO A 186 3.85 34.51 12.80
CA PRO A 186 5.09 34.45 13.56
C PRO A 186 5.09 33.17 14.39
N ALA A 187 6.20 32.43 14.37
CA ALA A 187 6.37 31.23 15.15
C ALA A 187 6.09 31.53 16.63
N SER A 188 4.91 31.08 17.09
CA SER A 188 4.63 31.10 18.54
C SER A 188 5.63 30.14 19.16
N GLY A 189 6.61 30.69 19.92
CA GLY A 189 7.83 30.04 20.40
C GLY A 189 7.69 28.51 20.64
N ARG A 190 8.50 27.77 19.88
CA ARG A 190 8.80 26.36 20.16
C ARG A 190 9.97 26.27 21.09
#